data_38fd087fe5e38e89e5dc5e3ee0d3fee1
#
_entry.id   38fd087fe5e38e89e5dc5e3ee0d3fee1
#
_cell.length_a   1.000
_cell.length_b   1.000
_cell.length_c   1.000
_cell.angle_alpha   90.00
_cell.angle_beta   90.00
_cell.angle_gamma   90.00
#
_symmetry.space_group_name_H-M   'P 1'
#
loop_
_entity.id
_entity.type
_entity.pdbx_description
1 polymer ?
#
loop_
_entity_poly.entity_id
_entity_poly.type
_entity_poly.pdbx_seq_one_letter_code
_entity_poly.pdbx_strand_id
1 'polypeptide(L)'
;MANNSIAQPDKTDGRFGFIGTLFRGAGQVMFQNSAWTGLLFIIGIFYGAYHEGMGIVAWGAVLGLVVSTLTGYILGLPAKDGREGLWGFNGILVGCAFPTFMGNTGWMWLALILCAALTTWVRTGFNNVMKPWKVNSFTFPFVFCTWLFLLAARAMHGIPPTHMSDPSLPEAFVSGESIRFLALILYWLKGIAQVFLIDSWVTGLLFLIGLLIGSRWAALWAAIGSALALLVAILFGASGYDVAHGLYGFSPVLTAIALATVFYKPSFRSAIWALLGICVTVFVQAGMNVMMAPLGIATLTAPFCVATWMFLLPLIKFDYEKEPDHSNWYAENKTHLSRRMSK
;
A
#
# COMPACT_ATOMS: atom_id res chain seq x y z
N MET A 1 -2.45 -36.91 -9.43
CA MET A 1 -1.86 -36.82 -8.08
C MET A 1 -0.86 -35.67 -8.10
N ALA A 2 -1.25 -34.51 -7.55
CA ALA A 2 -0.38 -33.35 -7.50
C ALA A 2 0.65 -33.55 -6.39
N ASN A 3 1.92 -33.44 -6.74
CA ASN A 3 3.06 -33.60 -5.85
C ASN A 3 3.09 -32.42 -4.88
N ASN A 4 2.53 -32.58 -3.69
CA ASN A 4 2.56 -31.61 -2.59
C ASN A 4 3.95 -31.60 -1.95
N SER A 5 4.98 -31.21 -2.68
CA SER A 5 6.23 -30.84 -2.05
C SER A 5 6.05 -29.47 -1.39
N ILE A 6 6.02 -29.46 -0.07
CA ILE A 6 6.15 -28.23 0.74
C ILE A 6 7.37 -27.50 0.18
N ALA A 7 7.14 -26.30 -0.38
CA ALA A 7 8.17 -25.52 -1.03
C ALA A 7 9.24 -25.14 0.00
N GLN A 8 10.37 -25.83 -0.02
CA GLN A 8 11.52 -25.41 0.76
C GLN A 8 12.02 -24.05 0.23
N PRO A 9 12.47 -23.13 1.11
CA PRO A 9 13.07 -21.88 0.68
C PRO A 9 14.26 -22.17 -0.24
N ASP A 10 14.27 -21.52 -1.40
CA ASP A 10 15.30 -21.70 -2.40
C ASP A 10 16.67 -21.28 -1.84
N LYS A 11 17.64 -22.20 -1.89
CA LYS A 11 19.01 -21.99 -1.40
C LYS A 11 19.76 -20.89 -2.17
N THR A 12 19.23 -20.41 -3.29
CA THR A 12 19.87 -19.40 -4.16
C THR A 12 19.64 -17.96 -3.71
N ASP A 13 18.73 -17.70 -2.78
CA ASP A 13 18.50 -16.34 -2.22
C ASP A 13 19.06 -16.22 -0.79
N GLY A 14 20.14 -16.87 -0.55
CA GLY A 14 20.76 -17.37 0.67
C GLY A 14 21.22 -16.38 1.74
N ARG A 15 20.91 -15.08 1.71
CA ARG A 15 21.35 -14.21 2.82
C ARG A 15 20.35 -14.05 3.95
N PHE A 16 19.05 -14.18 3.73
CA PHE A 16 18.04 -13.90 4.74
C PHE A 16 16.95 -14.97 4.93
N GLY A 17 16.86 -16.01 4.08
CA GLY A 17 15.85 -17.08 4.23
C GLY A 17 14.42 -16.54 4.41
N PHE A 18 13.71 -17.03 5.42
CA PHE A 18 12.36 -16.60 5.78
C PHE A 18 12.27 -15.10 6.14
N ILE A 19 13.28 -14.56 6.83
CA ILE A 19 13.33 -13.12 7.17
C ILE A 19 13.40 -12.26 5.91
N GLY A 20 14.14 -12.71 4.88
CA GLY A 20 14.17 -12.04 3.58
C GLY A 20 12.81 -12.01 2.89
N THR A 21 12.02 -13.08 3.02
CA THR A 21 10.64 -13.12 2.54
C THR A 21 9.76 -12.09 3.26
N LEU A 22 9.89 -11.96 4.59
CA LEU A 22 9.17 -10.94 5.36
C LEU A 22 9.55 -9.53 4.91
N PHE A 23 10.84 -9.22 4.78
CA PHE A 23 11.27 -7.91 4.30
C PHE A 23 10.77 -7.61 2.88
N ARG A 24 10.82 -8.59 1.96
CA ARG A 24 10.19 -8.40 0.65
C ARG A 24 8.69 -8.13 0.78
N GLY A 25 7.99 -8.79 1.71
CA GLY A 25 6.58 -8.54 1.97
C GLY A 25 6.30 -7.08 2.34
N ALA A 26 7.12 -6.49 3.20
CA ALA A 26 7.03 -5.06 3.49
C ALA A 26 7.31 -4.19 2.24
N GLY A 27 8.34 -4.54 1.45
CA GLY A 27 8.67 -3.84 0.20
C GLY A 27 7.55 -3.91 -0.84
N GLN A 28 6.83 -5.03 -0.90
CA GLN A 28 5.76 -5.26 -1.87
C GLN A 28 4.54 -4.34 -1.70
N VAL A 29 4.36 -3.70 -0.56
CA VAL A 29 3.33 -2.67 -0.40
C VAL A 29 3.50 -1.54 -1.42
N MET A 30 4.76 -1.20 -1.74
CA MET A 30 5.12 -0.23 -2.79
C MET A 30 5.75 -0.91 -4.02
N PHE A 31 5.34 -2.14 -4.33
CA PHE A 31 5.77 -2.91 -5.51
C PHE A 31 7.28 -3.21 -5.57
N GLN A 32 7.98 -3.28 -4.44
CA GLN A 32 9.41 -3.56 -4.39
C GLN A 32 9.69 -4.99 -3.93
N ASN A 33 10.20 -5.83 -4.84
CA ASN A 33 10.71 -7.15 -4.51
C ASN A 33 12.17 -7.07 -4.03
N SER A 34 12.40 -6.31 -2.96
CA SER A 34 13.72 -6.05 -2.38
C SER A 34 13.68 -6.15 -0.87
N ALA A 35 14.47 -7.07 -0.30
CA ALA A 35 14.55 -7.22 1.15
C ALA A 35 15.14 -5.97 1.84
N TRP A 36 16.10 -5.30 1.20
CA TRP A 36 16.68 -4.06 1.74
C TRP A 36 15.68 -2.90 1.78
N THR A 37 14.86 -2.78 0.73
CA THR A 37 13.77 -1.79 0.70
C THR A 37 12.78 -2.06 1.83
N GLY A 38 12.36 -3.31 1.99
CA GLY A 38 11.43 -3.68 3.05
C GLY A 38 12.00 -3.51 4.45
N LEU A 39 13.29 -3.78 4.65
CA LEU A 39 13.97 -3.50 5.92
C LEU A 39 13.92 -2.01 6.26
N LEU A 40 14.21 -1.12 5.30
CA LEU A 40 14.12 0.33 5.53
C LEU A 40 12.68 0.77 5.77
N PHE A 41 11.70 0.14 5.15
CA PHE A 41 10.29 0.42 5.44
C PHE A 41 9.94 0.05 6.88
N ILE A 42 10.36 -1.14 7.35
CA ILE A 42 10.13 -1.55 8.74
C ILE A 42 10.83 -0.58 9.71
N ILE A 43 12.08 -0.20 9.45
CA ILE A 43 12.80 0.80 10.26
C ILE A 43 12.03 2.13 10.29
N GLY A 44 11.54 2.59 9.15
CA GLY A 44 10.75 3.81 9.05
C GLY A 44 9.42 3.73 9.81
N ILE A 45 8.74 2.57 9.77
CA ILE A 45 7.52 2.33 10.55
C ILE A 45 7.82 2.38 12.05
N PHE A 46 8.90 1.71 12.50
CA PHE A 46 9.30 1.75 13.89
C PHE A 46 9.62 3.18 14.34
N TYR A 47 10.46 3.88 13.58
CA TYR A 47 10.80 5.26 13.88
C TYR A 47 9.56 6.14 14.04
N GLY A 48 8.69 6.18 13.03
CA GLY A 48 7.51 7.03 13.03
C GLY A 48 6.52 6.65 14.11
N ALA A 49 6.20 5.36 14.26
CA ALA A 49 5.27 4.90 15.28
C ALA A 49 5.72 5.26 16.71
N TYR A 50 7.00 5.09 17.03
CA TYR A 50 7.51 5.48 18.34
C TYR A 50 7.60 7.00 18.50
N HIS A 51 7.95 7.73 17.45
CA HIS A 51 7.99 9.20 17.49
C HIS A 51 6.60 9.81 17.70
N GLU A 52 5.56 9.23 17.11
CA GLU A 52 4.15 9.63 17.27
C GLU A 52 3.53 9.12 18.60
N GLY A 53 4.27 8.42 19.43
CA GLY A 53 3.75 7.83 20.67
C GLY A 53 2.86 6.61 20.47
N MET A 54 2.81 6.06 19.27
CA MET A 54 1.99 4.90 18.88
C MET A 54 2.84 3.67 18.55
N GLY A 55 3.85 3.36 19.35
CA GLY A 55 4.79 2.25 19.12
C GLY A 55 4.14 0.89 18.91
N ILE A 56 2.90 0.69 19.39
CA ILE A 56 2.12 -0.54 19.12
C ILE A 56 1.82 -0.77 17.63
N VAL A 57 1.77 0.29 16.81
CA VAL A 57 1.57 0.20 15.36
C VAL A 57 2.74 -0.55 14.69
N ALA A 58 3.97 -0.30 15.13
CA ALA A 58 5.14 -0.99 14.62
C ALA A 58 5.11 -2.50 14.91
N TRP A 59 4.72 -2.89 16.10
CA TRP A 59 4.56 -4.29 16.48
C TRP A 59 3.37 -4.95 15.79
N GLY A 60 2.28 -4.21 15.61
CA GLY A 60 1.15 -4.65 14.79
C GLY A 60 1.58 -4.94 13.35
N ALA A 61 2.36 -4.04 12.74
CA ALA A 61 2.89 -4.23 11.38
C ALA A 61 3.70 -5.53 11.25
N VAL A 62 4.62 -5.78 12.20
CA VAL A 62 5.41 -7.03 12.20
C VAL A 62 4.53 -8.25 12.38
N LEU A 63 3.59 -8.23 13.33
CA LEU A 63 2.69 -9.35 13.58
C LEU A 63 1.82 -9.65 12.35
N GLY A 64 1.21 -8.63 11.75
CA GLY A 64 0.38 -8.79 10.56
C GLY A 64 1.17 -9.36 9.37
N LEU A 65 2.42 -8.89 9.16
CA LEU A 65 3.34 -9.39 8.15
C LEU A 65 3.67 -10.88 8.34
N VAL A 66 4.01 -11.26 9.57
CA VAL A 66 4.35 -12.65 9.92
C VAL A 66 3.14 -13.56 9.76
N VAL A 67 1.99 -13.18 10.32
CA VAL A 67 0.76 -13.98 10.28
C VAL A 67 0.31 -14.24 8.85
N SER A 68 0.22 -13.20 8.02
CA SER A 68 -0.21 -13.35 6.63
C SER A 68 0.77 -14.19 5.80
N THR A 69 2.07 -14.03 6.03
CA THR A 69 3.09 -14.84 5.37
C THR A 69 3.00 -16.32 5.79
N LEU A 70 2.88 -16.60 7.09
CA LEU A 70 2.70 -17.97 7.60
C LEU A 70 1.40 -18.60 7.09
N THR A 71 0.32 -17.83 6.99
CA THR A 71 -0.94 -18.30 6.40
C THR A 71 -0.75 -18.78 4.97
N GLY A 72 0.04 -18.08 4.16
CA GLY A 72 0.39 -18.52 2.81
C GLY A 72 1.09 -19.87 2.78
N TYR A 73 2.01 -20.13 3.72
CA TYR A 73 2.66 -21.45 3.87
C TYR A 73 1.68 -22.53 4.30
N ILE A 74 0.86 -22.27 5.32
CA ILE A 74 -0.12 -23.23 5.85
C ILE A 74 -1.14 -23.63 4.77
N LEU A 75 -1.58 -22.68 3.95
CA LEU A 75 -2.53 -22.96 2.88
C LEU A 75 -1.89 -23.58 1.63
N GLY A 76 -0.57 -23.73 1.58
CA GLY A 76 0.13 -24.27 0.42
C GLY A 76 -0.02 -23.42 -0.85
N LEU A 77 -0.07 -22.09 -0.70
CA LEU A 77 -0.19 -21.16 -1.83
C LEU A 77 1.07 -21.21 -2.71
N PRO A 78 1.02 -20.69 -3.96
CA PRO A 78 2.13 -20.78 -4.90
C PRO A 78 3.45 -20.27 -4.30
N ALA A 79 4.45 -21.15 -4.21
CA ALA A 79 5.74 -20.87 -3.57
C ALA A 79 6.49 -19.67 -4.17
N LYS A 80 6.28 -19.39 -5.47
CA LYS A 80 6.83 -18.21 -6.14
C LYS A 80 6.33 -16.92 -5.46
N ASP A 81 5.02 -16.80 -5.22
CA ASP A 81 4.40 -15.68 -4.54
C ASP A 81 4.98 -15.49 -3.13
N GLY A 82 5.20 -16.59 -2.41
CA GLY A 82 5.81 -16.56 -1.09
C GLY A 82 7.24 -16.02 -1.12
N ARG A 83 8.09 -16.54 -2.00
CA ARG A 83 9.49 -16.08 -2.13
C ARG A 83 9.59 -14.60 -2.49
N GLU A 84 8.63 -14.10 -3.26
CA GLU A 84 8.54 -12.69 -3.65
C GLU A 84 7.90 -11.80 -2.58
N GLY A 85 7.45 -12.36 -1.44
CA GLY A 85 6.84 -11.61 -0.33
C GLY A 85 5.36 -11.27 -0.54
N LEU A 86 4.71 -11.80 -1.59
CA LEU A 86 3.35 -11.45 -1.97
C LEU A 86 2.27 -11.94 -0.99
N TRP A 87 2.61 -12.76 -0.02
CA TRP A 87 1.67 -13.19 1.01
C TRP A 87 1.59 -12.17 2.16
N GLY A 88 2.67 -11.38 2.38
CA GLY A 88 2.83 -10.54 3.56
C GLY A 88 2.31 -9.10 3.44
N PHE A 89 2.27 -8.52 2.23
CA PHE A 89 2.09 -7.08 2.07
C PHE A 89 0.70 -6.55 2.49
N ASN A 90 -0.36 -7.32 2.35
CA ASN A 90 -1.68 -6.94 2.88
C ASN A 90 -1.72 -7.06 4.42
N GLY A 91 -1.05 -8.08 4.97
CA GLY A 91 -1.02 -8.29 6.42
C GLY A 91 -0.27 -7.20 7.18
N ILE A 92 0.86 -6.70 6.66
CA ILE A 92 1.57 -5.59 7.31
C ILE A 92 0.69 -4.32 7.39
N LEU A 93 -0.12 -4.06 6.36
CA LEU A 93 -1.06 -2.93 6.36
C LEU A 93 -2.20 -3.11 7.36
N VAL A 94 -2.75 -4.33 7.49
CA VAL A 94 -3.68 -4.67 8.58
C VAL A 94 -3.03 -4.39 9.93
N GLY A 95 -1.78 -4.83 10.08
CA GLY A 95 -1.01 -4.63 11.31
C GLY A 95 -0.78 -3.16 11.66
N CYS A 96 -0.60 -2.28 10.68
CA CYS A 96 -0.57 -0.84 10.92
C CYS A 96 -1.97 -0.30 11.27
N ALA A 97 -3.01 -0.70 10.54
CA ALA A 97 -4.35 -0.11 10.65
C ALA A 97 -5.03 -0.41 12.00
N PHE A 98 -4.94 -1.64 12.51
CA PHE A 98 -5.68 -2.01 13.71
C PHE A 98 -5.28 -1.18 14.93
N PRO A 99 -3.99 -1.09 15.32
CA PRO A 99 -3.60 -0.25 16.45
C PRO A 99 -3.77 1.25 16.18
N THR A 100 -3.84 1.66 14.90
CA THR A 100 -4.12 3.07 14.54
C THR A 100 -5.56 3.44 14.80
N PHE A 101 -6.52 2.54 14.58
CA PHE A 101 -7.95 2.85 14.64
C PHE A 101 -8.67 2.26 15.87
N MET A 102 -8.11 1.23 16.48
CA MET A 102 -8.73 0.50 17.59
C MET A 102 -7.91 0.61 18.88
N GLY A 103 -8.58 0.49 20.00
CA GLY A 103 -7.93 0.46 21.33
C GLY A 103 -7.06 -0.78 21.53
N ASN A 104 -5.98 -0.61 22.27
CA ASN A 104 -5.02 -1.67 22.57
C ASN A 104 -5.60 -2.67 23.57
N THR A 105 -6.33 -3.66 23.09
CA THR A 105 -6.91 -4.76 23.88
C THR A 105 -6.41 -6.11 23.37
N GLY A 106 -6.42 -7.15 24.22
CA GLY A 106 -6.10 -8.51 23.76
C GLY A 106 -7.00 -9.00 22.61
N TRP A 107 -8.27 -8.58 22.59
CA TRP A 107 -9.20 -8.90 21.52
C TRP A 107 -8.86 -8.19 20.22
N MET A 108 -8.35 -6.95 20.26
CA MET A 108 -7.84 -6.25 19.09
C MET A 108 -6.69 -7.03 18.44
N TRP A 109 -5.74 -7.53 19.25
CA TRP A 109 -4.63 -8.34 18.73
C TRP A 109 -5.10 -9.65 18.11
N LEU A 110 -6.09 -10.33 18.72
CA LEU A 110 -6.71 -11.52 18.13
C LEU A 110 -7.41 -11.20 16.81
N ALA A 111 -8.18 -10.11 16.76
CA ALA A 111 -8.84 -9.64 15.54
C ALA A 111 -7.84 -9.29 14.45
N LEU A 112 -6.71 -8.65 14.78
CA LEU A 112 -5.61 -8.37 13.86
C LEU A 112 -5.06 -9.67 13.26
N ILE A 113 -4.78 -10.69 14.07
CA ILE A 113 -4.31 -11.99 13.60
C ILE A 113 -5.30 -12.60 12.61
N LEU A 114 -6.58 -12.62 12.96
CA LEU A 114 -7.64 -13.17 12.09
C LEU A 114 -7.73 -12.39 10.77
N CYS A 115 -7.74 -11.05 10.83
CA CYS A 115 -7.84 -10.21 9.65
C CYS A 115 -6.60 -10.33 8.76
N ALA A 116 -5.39 -10.31 9.33
CA ALA A 116 -4.15 -10.48 8.59
C ALA A 116 -4.09 -11.85 7.87
N ALA A 117 -4.47 -12.93 8.55
CA ALA A 117 -4.62 -14.25 7.93
C ALA A 117 -5.64 -14.22 6.79
N LEU A 118 -6.82 -13.64 7.03
CA LEU A 118 -7.90 -13.53 6.05
C LEU A 118 -7.45 -12.86 4.76
N THR A 119 -6.64 -11.81 4.82
CA THR A 119 -6.17 -11.09 3.62
C THR A 119 -5.41 -11.97 2.65
N THR A 120 -4.74 -13.03 3.11
CA THR A 120 -3.91 -13.90 2.27
C THR A 120 -4.74 -14.73 1.31
N TRP A 121 -5.81 -15.36 1.79
CA TRP A 121 -6.67 -16.15 0.87
C TRP A 121 -7.69 -15.27 0.14
N VAL A 122 -8.14 -14.17 0.72
CA VAL A 122 -8.99 -13.18 0.03
C VAL A 122 -8.24 -12.60 -1.16
N ARG A 123 -6.93 -12.29 -1.02
CA ARG A 123 -6.08 -11.89 -2.15
C ARG A 123 -6.09 -12.93 -3.26
N THR A 124 -5.92 -14.20 -2.90
CA THR A 124 -5.93 -15.29 -3.87
C THR A 124 -7.28 -15.39 -4.58
N GLY A 125 -8.39 -15.28 -3.84
CA GLY A 125 -9.74 -15.28 -4.40
C GLY A 125 -9.97 -14.11 -5.36
N PHE A 126 -9.67 -12.89 -4.95
CA PHE A 126 -9.81 -11.71 -5.82
C PHE A 126 -8.93 -11.80 -7.07
N ASN A 127 -7.69 -12.25 -6.95
CA ASN A 127 -6.83 -12.41 -8.11
C ASN A 127 -7.36 -13.47 -9.09
N ASN A 128 -7.98 -14.55 -8.61
CA ASN A 128 -8.62 -15.55 -9.46
C ASN A 128 -9.82 -14.94 -10.23
N VAL A 129 -10.63 -14.11 -9.59
CA VAL A 129 -11.75 -13.40 -10.22
C VAL A 129 -11.24 -12.36 -11.23
N MET A 130 -10.17 -11.65 -10.92
CA MET A 130 -9.63 -10.55 -11.75
C MET A 130 -8.72 -11.03 -12.89
N LYS A 131 -8.24 -12.27 -12.83
CA LYS A 131 -7.34 -12.84 -13.83
C LYS A 131 -7.82 -12.72 -15.28
N PRO A 132 -9.12 -12.95 -15.62
CA PRO A 132 -9.62 -12.76 -16.98
C PRO A 132 -9.46 -11.32 -17.50
N TRP A 133 -9.49 -10.33 -16.59
CA TRP A 133 -9.35 -8.91 -16.93
C TRP A 133 -7.90 -8.41 -16.88
N LYS A 134 -6.95 -9.32 -16.65
CA LYS A 134 -5.50 -9.02 -16.63
C LYS A 134 -5.11 -7.93 -15.61
N VAL A 135 -5.82 -7.83 -14.50
CA VAL A 135 -5.52 -6.94 -13.38
C VAL A 135 -5.42 -7.71 -12.07
N ASN A 136 -4.79 -7.11 -11.08
CA ASN A 136 -4.60 -7.69 -9.75
C ASN A 136 -5.43 -6.95 -8.70
N SER A 137 -5.63 -7.61 -7.55
CA SER A 137 -6.37 -7.06 -6.42
C SER A 137 -5.61 -5.97 -5.64
N PHE A 138 -4.31 -5.79 -5.89
CA PHE A 138 -3.44 -4.85 -5.17
C PHE A 138 -3.56 -4.98 -3.65
N THR A 139 -3.76 -3.86 -2.96
CA THR A 139 -4.03 -3.80 -1.53
C THR A 139 -5.51 -3.88 -1.19
N PHE A 140 -6.40 -4.15 -2.16
CA PHE A 140 -7.84 -4.24 -1.89
C PHE A 140 -8.23 -5.36 -0.90
N PRO A 141 -7.55 -6.52 -0.84
CA PRO A 141 -7.78 -7.50 0.23
C PRO A 141 -7.58 -6.92 1.63
N PHE A 142 -6.52 -6.10 1.83
CA PHE A 142 -6.34 -5.34 3.06
C PHE A 142 -7.51 -4.39 3.31
N VAL A 143 -7.86 -3.56 2.32
CA VAL A 143 -8.96 -2.60 2.42
C VAL A 143 -10.26 -3.28 2.81
N PHE A 144 -10.67 -4.28 2.05
CA PHE A 144 -11.94 -4.97 2.23
C PHE A 144 -12.05 -5.65 3.59
N CYS A 145 -11.03 -6.44 3.96
CA CYS A 145 -11.04 -7.12 5.25
C CYS A 145 -10.98 -6.12 6.41
N THR A 146 -10.12 -5.10 6.34
CA THR A 146 -10.01 -4.09 7.39
C THR A 146 -11.31 -3.33 7.57
N TRP A 147 -11.98 -2.91 6.49
CA TRP A 147 -13.28 -2.24 6.59
C TRP A 147 -14.32 -3.08 7.34
N LEU A 148 -14.41 -4.38 7.08
CA LEU A 148 -15.33 -5.26 7.79
C LEU A 148 -15.04 -5.30 9.30
N PHE A 149 -13.75 -5.37 9.67
CA PHE A 149 -13.37 -5.38 11.08
C PHE A 149 -13.53 -4.02 11.77
N LEU A 150 -13.26 -2.90 11.06
CA LEU A 150 -13.51 -1.56 11.58
C LEU A 150 -15.02 -1.31 11.83
N LEU A 151 -15.87 -1.81 10.93
CA LEU A 151 -17.31 -1.75 11.13
C LEU A 151 -17.75 -2.67 12.29
N ALA A 152 -17.17 -3.88 12.39
CA ALA A 152 -17.42 -4.77 13.50
C ALA A 152 -17.01 -4.17 14.86
N ALA A 153 -15.95 -3.35 14.89
CA ALA A 153 -15.51 -2.64 16.09
C ALA A 153 -16.58 -1.69 16.67
N ARG A 154 -17.48 -1.17 15.81
CA ARG A 154 -18.62 -0.34 16.28
C ARG A 154 -19.71 -1.18 16.96
N ALA A 155 -19.74 -2.49 16.74
CA ALA A 155 -20.73 -3.40 17.31
C ALA A 155 -20.17 -4.30 18.40
N MET A 156 -18.84 -4.34 18.61
CA MET A 156 -18.17 -5.30 19.49
C MET A 156 -17.31 -4.58 20.54
N HIS A 157 -17.70 -4.59 21.79
CA HIS A 157 -16.99 -3.89 22.89
C HIS A 157 -15.55 -4.36 23.11
N GLY A 158 -15.19 -5.59 22.72
CA GLY A 158 -13.84 -6.13 22.87
C GLY A 158 -12.79 -5.44 22.00
N ILE A 159 -13.20 -4.80 20.92
CA ILE A 159 -12.35 -4.10 19.94
C ILE A 159 -12.80 -2.64 19.79
N PRO A 160 -12.63 -1.79 20.83
CA PRO A 160 -13.20 -0.43 20.83
C PRO A 160 -12.58 0.47 19.77
N PRO A 161 -13.39 1.26 19.01
CA PRO A 161 -12.94 2.16 17.95
C PRO A 161 -12.42 3.48 18.56
N THR A 162 -11.21 3.50 19.12
CA THR A 162 -10.69 4.64 19.89
C THR A 162 -10.23 5.82 19.07
N HIS A 163 -9.77 5.59 17.83
CA HIS A 163 -9.23 6.63 16.95
C HIS A 163 -9.94 6.68 15.59
N MET A 164 -11.14 6.13 15.51
CA MET A 164 -11.97 6.24 14.33
C MET A 164 -12.78 7.55 14.39
N SER A 165 -12.99 8.16 13.24
CA SER A 165 -13.89 9.31 13.14
C SER A 165 -15.32 8.92 13.53
N ASP A 166 -16.06 9.86 14.10
CA ASP A 166 -17.49 9.65 14.32
C ASP A 166 -18.23 9.64 12.98
N PRO A 167 -19.27 8.78 12.84
CA PRO A 167 -20.16 8.83 11.69
C PRO A 167 -20.76 10.22 11.52
N SER A 168 -20.61 10.79 10.33
CA SER A 168 -21.10 12.13 10.03
C SER A 168 -21.79 12.18 8.68
N LEU A 169 -22.76 13.06 8.54
CA LEU A 169 -23.31 13.35 7.22
C LEU A 169 -22.30 14.15 6.41
N PRO A 170 -22.27 13.98 5.08
CA PRO A 170 -21.47 14.84 4.21
C PRO A 170 -21.95 16.27 4.34
N GLU A 171 -21.18 17.10 5.03
CA GLU A 171 -21.46 18.53 5.16
C GLU A 171 -20.66 19.34 4.13
N ALA A 172 -21.09 20.59 3.90
CA ALA A 172 -20.32 21.52 3.10
C ALA A 172 -18.94 21.69 3.73
N PHE A 173 -17.92 21.55 2.93
CA PHE A 173 -16.53 21.52 3.35
C PHE A 173 -16.11 22.86 3.96
N VAL A 174 -15.73 22.86 5.23
CA VAL A 174 -15.16 24.06 5.89
C VAL A 174 -13.67 23.83 6.06
N SER A 175 -12.86 24.50 5.25
CA SER A 175 -11.40 24.52 5.42
C SER A 175 -11.05 25.37 6.64
N GLY A 176 -10.70 24.73 7.75
CA GLY A 176 -10.35 25.44 9.00
C GLY A 176 -8.87 25.74 9.19
N GLU A 177 -7.96 25.10 8.45
CA GLU A 177 -6.51 25.25 8.66
C GLU A 177 -5.81 25.88 7.46
N SER A 178 -4.93 26.87 7.78
CA SER A 178 -4.08 27.49 6.77
C SER A 178 -2.88 26.61 6.42
N ILE A 179 -2.66 26.41 5.13
CA ILE A 179 -1.51 25.68 4.61
C ILE A 179 -0.24 26.50 4.81
N ARG A 180 0.76 25.92 5.48
CA ARG A 180 2.06 26.56 5.67
C ARG A 180 2.97 26.25 4.49
N PHE A 181 3.24 27.22 3.62
CA PHE A 181 4.09 27.04 2.45
C PHE A 181 5.51 26.52 2.77
N LEU A 182 6.10 26.96 3.89
CA LEU A 182 7.41 26.48 4.33
C LEU A 182 7.41 25.01 4.76
N ALA A 183 6.25 24.42 5.03
CA ALA A 183 6.11 23.04 5.45
C ALA A 183 5.75 22.08 4.29
N LEU A 184 5.60 22.56 3.06
CA LEU A 184 5.18 21.73 1.92
C LEU A 184 6.10 20.53 1.68
N ILE A 185 7.39 20.67 1.90
CA ILE A 185 8.35 19.55 1.80
C ILE A 185 8.04 18.48 2.84
N LEU A 186 7.64 18.87 4.05
CA LEU A 186 7.27 17.93 5.11
C LEU A 186 5.96 17.23 4.76
N TYR A 187 4.97 17.95 4.24
CA TYR A 187 3.69 17.38 3.79
C TYR A 187 3.88 16.39 2.64
N TRP A 188 4.76 16.74 1.69
CA TRP A 188 5.16 15.87 0.60
C TRP A 188 5.76 14.55 1.09
N LEU A 189 6.71 14.59 2.05
CA LEU A 189 7.30 13.38 2.64
C LEU A 189 6.28 12.58 3.46
N LYS A 190 5.42 13.25 4.23
CA LYS A 190 4.32 12.60 4.96
C LYS A 190 3.39 11.83 4.02
N GLY A 191 3.10 12.37 2.82
CA GLY A 191 2.32 11.67 1.80
C GLY A 191 2.90 10.30 1.42
N ILE A 192 4.22 10.16 1.40
CA ILE A 192 4.88 8.87 1.17
C ILE A 192 4.79 7.96 2.40
N ALA A 193 4.94 8.52 3.60
CA ALA A 193 4.86 7.76 4.86
C ALA A 193 3.45 7.21 5.13
N GLN A 194 2.41 7.96 4.74
CA GLN A 194 1.02 7.59 4.95
C GLN A 194 0.58 6.32 4.19
N VAL A 195 1.39 5.80 3.28
CA VAL A 195 1.15 4.46 2.70
C VAL A 195 1.05 3.38 3.79
N PHE A 196 1.76 3.56 4.90
CA PHE A 196 1.72 2.69 6.09
C PHE A 196 0.99 3.33 7.29
N LEU A 197 0.16 4.34 7.07
CA LEU A 197 -0.58 5.08 8.10
C LEU A 197 0.35 5.73 9.16
N ILE A 198 1.51 6.20 8.75
CA ILE A 198 2.48 6.88 9.62
C ILE A 198 2.56 8.36 9.25
N ASP A 199 2.29 9.23 10.20
CA ASP A 199 2.34 10.69 10.01
C ASP A 199 3.71 11.28 10.34
N SER A 200 4.75 10.81 9.67
CA SER A 200 6.14 11.22 9.92
C SER A 200 6.89 11.52 8.63
N TRP A 201 7.42 12.74 8.50
CA TRP A 201 8.23 13.11 7.35
C TRP A 201 9.56 12.34 7.28
N VAL A 202 10.15 12.00 8.45
CA VAL A 202 11.38 11.18 8.51
C VAL A 202 11.11 9.78 7.98
N THR A 203 9.95 9.19 8.34
CA THR A 203 9.52 7.91 7.79
C THR A 203 9.37 7.99 6.27
N GLY A 204 8.77 9.07 5.74
CA GLY A 204 8.66 9.30 4.31
C GLY A 204 10.02 9.39 3.61
N LEU A 205 10.99 10.05 4.23
CA LEU A 205 12.37 10.09 3.73
C LEU A 205 13.02 8.70 3.71
N LEU A 206 12.87 7.92 4.79
CA LEU A 206 13.39 6.55 4.86
C LEU A 206 12.74 5.65 3.80
N PHE A 207 11.44 5.82 3.54
CA PHE A 207 10.74 5.09 2.50
C PHE A 207 11.25 5.47 1.10
N LEU A 208 11.49 6.74 0.86
CA LEU A 208 12.05 7.21 -0.41
C LEU A 208 13.47 6.66 -0.64
N ILE A 209 14.30 6.63 0.40
CA ILE A 209 15.64 6.00 0.34
C ILE A 209 15.49 4.48 0.09
N GLY A 210 14.56 3.81 0.76
CA GLY A 210 14.27 2.40 0.51
C GLY A 210 13.83 2.12 -0.92
N LEU A 211 12.98 2.97 -1.49
CA LEU A 211 12.59 2.90 -2.89
C LEU A 211 13.77 3.08 -3.83
N LEU A 212 14.69 4.03 -3.55
CA LEU A 212 15.91 4.24 -4.35
C LEU A 212 16.80 2.99 -4.40
N ILE A 213 16.90 2.26 -3.31
CA ILE A 213 17.66 0.99 -3.24
C ILE A 213 16.97 -0.10 -4.09
N GLY A 214 15.64 -0.18 -4.05
CA GLY A 214 14.88 -1.15 -4.84
C GLY A 214 14.79 -0.79 -6.32
N SER A 215 14.35 0.43 -6.59
CA SER A 215 14.16 0.97 -7.94
C SER A 215 14.17 2.51 -7.94
N ARG A 216 15.20 3.09 -8.56
CA ARG A 216 15.27 4.55 -8.73
C ARG A 216 14.05 5.15 -9.46
N TRP A 217 13.46 4.39 -10.36
CA TRP A 217 12.27 4.83 -11.08
C TRP A 217 11.03 4.82 -10.18
N ALA A 218 10.87 3.80 -9.33
CA ALA A 218 9.81 3.76 -8.34
C ALA A 218 9.95 4.92 -7.33
N ALA A 219 11.17 5.23 -6.89
CA ALA A 219 11.43 6.38 -6.03
C ALA A 219 11.08 7.71 -6.70
N LEU A 220 11.47 7.89 -7.96
CA LEU A 220 11.15 9.10 -8.73
C LEU A 220 9.62 9.25 -8.88
N TRP A 221 8.92 8.19 -9.26
CA TRP A 221 7.47 8.25 -9.44
C TRP A 221 6.70 8.36 -8.12
N ALA A 222 7.21 7.79 -7.02
CA ALA A 222 6.68 8.05 -5.69
C ALA A 222 6.78 9.53 -5.30
N ALA A 223 7.95 10.14 -5.55
CA ALA A 223 8.19 11.54 -5.30
C ALA A 223 7.27 12.44 -6.15
N ILE A 224 7.14 12.17 -7.45
CA ILE A 224 6.22 12.87 -8.36
C ILE A 224 4.76 12.65 -7.91
N GLY A 225 4.40 11.42 -7.56
CA GLY A 225 3.04 11.07 -7.13
C GLY A 225 2.58 11.87 -5.93
N SER A 226 3.40 11.94 -4.88
CA SER A 226 3.10 12.74 -3.69
C SER A 226 3.12 14.23 -3.97
N ALA A 227 4.08 14.75 -4.77
CA ALA A 227 4.19 16.18 -5.08
C ALA A 227 3.01 16.68 -5.92
N LEU A 228 2.67 15.95 -6.99
CA LEU A 228 1.55 16.32 -7.84
C LEU A 228 0.22 16.20 -7.11
N ALA A 229 0.06 15.18 -6.27
CA ALA A 229 -1.14 15.02 -5.44
C ALA A 229 -1.30 16.19 -4.45
N LEU A 230 -0.22 16.59 -3.79
CA LEU A 230 -0.18 17.75 -2.90
C LEU A 230 -0.60 19.02 -3.66
N LEU A 231 -0.05 19.25 -4.85
CA LEU A 231 -0.37 20.38 -5.70
C LEU A 231 -1.87 20.38 -6.08
N VAL A 232 -2.39 19.25 -6.56
CA VAL A 232 -3.80 19.12 -6.95
C VAL A 232 -4.71 19.34 -5.75
N ALA A 233 -4.41 18.75 -4.59
CA ALA A 233 -5.20 18.92 -3.38
C ALA A 233 -5.27 20.40 -2.95
N ILE A 234 -4.16 21.13 -3.00
CA ILE A 234 -4.10 22.56 -2.69
C ILE A 234 -4.89 23.38 -3.72
N LEU A 235 -4.70 23.15 -5.02
CA LEU A 235 -5.36 23.89 -6.09
C LEU A 235 -6.89 23.76 -6.04
N PHE A 236 -7.38 22.61 -5.64
CA PHE A 236 -8.83 22.33 -5.52
C PHE A 236 -9.37 22.58 -4.10
N GLY A 237 -8.58 23.16 -3.21
CA GLY A 237 -9.04 23.58 -1.89
C GLY A 237 -9.39 22.43 -0.95
N ALA A 238 -8.61 21.34 -0.98
CA ALA A 238 -8.76 20.26 -0.03
C ALA A 238 -8.51 20.71 1.41
N SER A 239 -8.98 19.93 2.41
CA SER A 239 -8.79 20.21 3.83
C SER A 239 -7.33 20.50 4.17
N GLY A 240 -7.06 21.63 4.80
CA GLY A 240 -5.72 22.01 5.26
C GLY A 240 -5.15 20.99 6.23
N TYR A 241 -5.99 20.40 7.09
CA TYR A 241 -5.62 19.30 7.98
C TYR A 241 -5.14 18.07 7.16
N ASP A 242 -5.95 17.59 6.22
CA ASP A 242 -5.62 16.41 5.41
C ASP A 242 -4.35 16.62 4.57
N VAL A 243 -4.19 17.84 4.02
CA VAL A 243 -3.00 18.26 3.27
C VAL A 243 -1.76 18.24 4.18
N ALA A 244 -1.85 18.82 5.39
CA ALA A 244 -0.74 18.90 6.34
C ALA A 244 -0.29 17.54 6.87
N HIS A 245 -1.19 16.57 6.91
CA HIS A 245 -0.91 15.18 7.33
C HIS A 245 -0.61 14.23 6.15
N GLY A 246 -0.52 14.74 4.91
CA GLY A 246 -0.16 13.95 3.73
C GLY A 246 -1.24 12.97 3.26
N LEU A 247 -2.48 13.11 3.72
CA LEU A 247 -3.57 12.17 3.46
C LEU A 247 -4.04 12.13 2.00
N TYR A 248 -3.67 13.12 1.18
CA TYR A 248 -3.89 13.08 -0.27
C TYR A 248 -2.71 12.49 -1.06
N GLY A 249 -1.56 12.18 -0.39
CA GLY A 249 -0.33 11.74 -1.07
C GLY A 249 -0.24 10.24 -1.28
N PHE A 250 -0.65 9.42 -0.32
CA PHE A 250 -0.29 7.99 -0.27
C PHE A 250 -0.93 7.15 -1.39
N SER A 251 -2.19 7.35 -1.70
CA SER A 251 -2.86 6.64 -2.79
C SER A 251 -2.29 7.02 -4.17
N PRO A 252 -2.07 8.32 -4.49
CA PRO A 252 -1.38 8.74 -5.70
C PRO A 252 0.07 8.25 -5.82
N VAL A 253 0.81 8.12 -4.71
CA VAL A 253 2.15 7.50 -4.69
C VAL A 253 2.09 6.07 -5.25
N LEU A 254 1.16 5.27 -4.75
CA LEU A 254 0.98 3.89 -5.22
C LEU A 254 0.50 3.81 -6.67
N THR A 255 -0.44 4.68 -7.07
CA THR A 255 -0.90 4.77 -8.46
C THR A 255 0.23 5.18 -9.41
N ALA A 256 1.07 6.13 -9.01
CA ALA A 256 2.22 6.57 -9.79
C ALA A 256 3.22 5.44 -10.05
N ILE A 257 3.60 4.72 -8.99
CA ILE A 257 4.52 3.58 -9.11
C ILE A 257 3.89 2.50 -9.99
N ALA A 258 2.63 2.14 -9.76
CA ALA A 258 1.92 1.11 -10.50
C ALA A 258 1.89 1.42 -12.01
N LEU A 259 1.39 2.59 -12.39
CA LEU A 259 1.19 2.93 -13.81
C LEU A 259 2.49 3.23 -14.54
N ALA A 260 3.47 3.86 -13.88
CA ALA A 260 4.68 4.29 -14.56
C ALA A 260 5.81 3.25 -14.56
N THR A 261 5.81 2.28 -13.62
CA THR A 261 6.95 1.37 -13.45
C THR A 261 6.59 -0.10 -13.46
N VAL A 262 5.33 -0.45 -13.20
CA VAL A 262 4.90 -1.85 -13.03
C VAL A 262 4.10 -2.34 -14.23
N PHE A 263 3.00 -1.67 -14.56
CA PHE A 263 2.05 -2.16 -15.55
C PHE A 263 2.33 -1.71 -16.98
N TYR A 264 2.94 -0.55 -17.17
CA TYR A 264 3.31 -0.04 -18.49
C TYR A 264 4.83 0.07 -18.64
N LYS A 265 5.32 -0.17 -19.87
CA LYS A 265 6.71 0.12 -20.20
C LYS A 265 6.94 1.64 -20.13
N PRO A 266 8.11 2.09 -19.63
CA PRO A 266 8.44 3.49 -19.61
C PRO A 266 8.42 4.10 -21.02
N SER A 267 7.53 5.04 -21.25
CA SER A 267 7.41 5.83 -22.49
C SER A 267 6.83 7.20 -22.15
N PHE A 268 6.91 8.15 -23.06
CA PHE A 268 6.29 9.47 -22.87
C PHE A 268 4.76 9.35 -22.69
N ARG A 269 4.11 8.45 -23.44
CA ARG A 269 2.67 8.21 -23.32
C ARG A 269 2.27 7.58 -21.99
N SER A 270 3.02 6.58 -21.52
CA SER A 270 2.77 5.97 -20.21
C SER A 270 3.06 6.94 -19.06
N ALA A 271 4.02 7.86 -19.23
CA ALA A 271 4.28 8.92 -18.26
C ALA A 271 3.10 9.89 -18.15
N ILE A 272 2.55 10.38 -19.26
CA ILE A 272 1.32 11.21 -19.26
C ILE A 272 0.16 10.44 -18.62
N TRP A 273 0.00 9.15 -18.95
CA TRP A 273 -1.06 8.31 -18.40
C TRP A 273 -0.94 8.17 -16.88
N ALA A 274 0.29 8.01 -16.37
CA ALA A 274 0.55 7.97 -14.93
C ALA A 274 0.27 9.32 -14.26
N LEU A 275 0.65 10.45 -14.88
CA LEU A 275 0.34 11.79 -14.35
C LEU A 275 -1.17 12.03 -14.26
N LEU A 276 -1.93 11.64 -15.28
CA LEU A 276 -3.39 11.67 -15.25
C LEU A 276 -3.95 10.77 -14.14
N GLY A 277 -3.37 9.57 -14.00
CA GLY A 277 -3.74 8.63 -12.92
C GLY A 277 -3.53 9.22 -11.54
N ILE A 278 -2.42 9.91 -11.29
CA ILE A 278 -2.17 10.64 -10.04
C ILE A 278 -3.27 11.67 -9.77
N CYS A 279 -3.57 12.53 -10.76
CA CYS A 279 -4.60 13.56 -10.61
C CYS A 279 -5.97 12.94 -10.31
N VAL A 280 -6.38 11.92 -11.07
CA VAL A 280 -7.65 11.22 -10.86
C VAL A 280 -7.70 10.58 -9.46
N THR A 281 -6.59 10.01 -8.98
CA THR A 281 -6.54 9.40 -7.65
C THR A 281 -6.85 10.39 -6.54
N VAL A 282 -6.45 11.67 -6.66
CA VAL A 282 -6.78 12.73 -5.68
C VAL A 282 -8.29 12.94 -5.62
N PHE A 283 -8.98 13.01 -6.77
CA PHE A 283 -10.44 13.15 -6.80
C PHE A 283 -11.16 11.90 -6.29
N VAL A 284 -10.65 10.70 -6.63
CA VAL A 284 -11.18 9.45 -6.08
C VAL A 284 -11.01 9.41 -4.56
N GLN A 285 -9.86 9.86 -4.04
CA GLN A 285 -9.62 9.99 -2.59
C GLN A 285 -10.63 10.92 -1.94
N ALA A 286 -10.81 12.13 -2.48
CA ALA A 286 -11.77 13.11 -1.96
C ALA A 286 -13.21 12.56 -1.99
N GLY A 287 -13.63 11.98 -3.11
CA GLY A 287 -14.97 11.40 -3.24
C GLY A 287 -15.21 10.22 -2.29
N MET A 288 -14.20 9.35 -2.12
CA MET A 288 -14.30 8.23 -1.19
C MET A 288 -14.26 8.68 0.27
N ASN A 289 -13.54 9.74 0.63
CA ASN A 289 -13.59 10.32 1.98
C ASN A 289 -15.04 10.73 2.33
N VAL A 290 -15.71 11.43 1.42
CA VAL A 290 -17.13 11.81 1.60
C VAL A 290 -18.04 10.58 1.67
N MET A 291 -17.81 9.57 0.81
CA MET A 291 -18.60 8.33 0.79
C MET A 291 -18.46 7.54 2.10
N MET A 292 -17.28 7.56 2.73
CA MET A 292 -17.00 6.81 3.96
C MET A 292 -17.34 7.58 5.25
N ALA A 293 -17.55 8.89 5.18
CA ALA A 293 -17.89 9.72 6.33
C ALA A 293 -19.13 9.22 7.12
N PRO A 294 -20.24 8.79 6.49
CA PRO A 294 -21.39 8.23 7.22
C PRO A 294 -21.07 6.93 7.99
N LEU A 295 -20.05 6.22 7.58
CA LEU A 295 -19.58 5.00 8.26
C LEU A 295 -18.53 5.30 9.33
N GLY A 296 -17.92 6.51 9.29
CA GLY A 296 -16.84 6.93 10.17
C GLY A 296 -15.61 6.04 10.08
N ILE A 297 -15.29 5.55 8.88
CA ILE A 297 -14.10 4.72 8.62
C ILE A 297 -13.22 5.36 7.55
N ALA A 298 -11.91 5.16 7.67
CA ALA A 298 -10.95 5.66 6.70
C ALA A 298 -11.04 4.91 5.37
N THR A 299 -10.77 5.61 4.26
CA THR A 299 -10.73 5.04 2.91
C THR A 299 -9.61 4.03 2.72
N LEU A 300 -8.58 4.07 3.57
CA LEU A 300 -7.36 3.27 3.43
C LEU A 300 -6.76 3.45 2.02
N THR A 301 -6.23 2.38 1.44
CA THR A 301 -5.68 2.42 0.06
C THR A 301 -6.74 2.11 -1.02
N ALA A 302 -8.04 2.16 -0.71
CA ALA A 302 -9.08 1.94 -1.71
C ALA A 302 -9.01 2.92 -2.89
N PRO A 303 -8.76 4.24 -2.68
CA PRO A 303 -8.64 5.18 -3.79
C PRO A 303 -7.56 4.80 -4.79
N PHE A 304 -6.41 4.30 -4.31
CA PHE A 304 -5.36 3.73 -5.16
C PHE A 304 -5.87 2.54 -5.99
N CYS A 305 -6.52 1.57 -5.34
CA CYS A 305 -7.02 0.38 -6.03
C CYS A 305 -8.04 0.76 -7.12
N VAL A 306 -9.03 1.58 -6.78
CA VAL A 306 -10.09 2.03 -7.70
C VAL A 306 -9.50 2.82 -8.86
N ALA A 307 -8.69 3.84 -8.57
CA ALA A 307 -8.08 4.66 -9.63
C ALA A 307 -7.20 3.81 -10.54
N THR A 308 -6.34 2.94 -9.97
CA THR A 308 -5.46 2.10 -10.79
C THR A 308 -6.26 1.14 -11.68
N TRP A 309 -7.36 0.56 -11.18
CA TRP A 309 -8.27 -0.25 -12.02
C TRP A 309 -8.90 0.56 -13.14
N MET A 310 -9.33 1.80 -12.89
CA MET A 310 -9.89 2.68 -13.94
C MET A 310 -8.89 2.88 -15.09
N PHE A 311 -7.59 2.89 -14.81
CA PHE A 311 -6.54 3.08 -15.80
C PHE A 311 -6.03 1.80 -16.46
N LEU A 312 -6.20 0.64 -15.82
CA LEU A 312 -5.74 -0.66 -16.35
C LEU A 312 -6.83 -1.45 -17.07
N LEU A 313 -8.08 -1.44 -16.57
CA LEU A 313 -9.18 -2.22 -17.16
C LEU A 313 -9.49 -1.89 -18.63
N PRO A 314 -9.32 -0.65 -19.11
CA PRO A 314 -9.49 -0.36 -20.54
C PRO A 314 -8.47 -1.04 -21.45
N LEU A 315 -7.39 -1.64 -20.91
CA LEU A 315 -6.33 -2.33 -21.64
C LEU A 315 -5.71 -1.48 -22.77
N ILE A 316 -5.55 -0.18 -22.51
CA ILE A 316 -4.98 0.77 -23.47
C ILE A 316 -3.50 0.39 -23.72
N LYS A 317 -3.13 0.28 -25.00
CA LYS A 317 -1.77 -0.08 -25.44
C LYS A 317 -0.98 1.19 -25.76
N PHE A 318 0.21 1.32 -25.15
CA PHE A 318 1.16 2.39 -25.43
C PHE A 318 2.46 1.78 -25.95
N ASP A 319 2.72 1.84 -27.25
CA ASP A 319 3.98 1.44 -27.90
C ASP A 319 4.45 -0.01 -27.58
N TYR A 320 3.56 -0.98 -27.68
CA TYR A 320 3.85 -2.38 -27.39
C TYR A 320 3.70 -3.28 -28.62
N GLU A 321 4.70 -4.13 -28.84
CA GLU A 321 4.60 -5.29 -29.72
C GLU A 321 3.83 -6.46 -29.09
N LYS A 322 3.71 -6.49 -27.75
CA LYS A 322 3.01 -7.55 -27.01
C LYS A 322 2.01 -6.94 -26.02
N GLU A 323 0.88 -7.62 -25.86
CA GLU A 323 -0.08 -7.29 -24.81
C GLU A 323 0.61 -7.30 -23.44
N PRO A 324 0.35 -6.32 -22.57
CA PRO A 324 0.89 -6.32 -21.24
C PRO A 324 0.39 -7.56 -20.49
N ASP A 325 1.28 -8.47 -20.15
CA ASP A 325 0.96 -9.61 -19.29
C ASP A 325 0.96 -9.16 -17.83
N HIS A 326 -0.19 -8.76 -17.35
CA HIS A 326 -0.38 -8.32 -15.98
C HIS A 326 -0.36 -9.49 -14.97
N SER A 327 -0.23 -10.73 -15.43
CA SER A 327 -0.19 -11.92 -14.57
C SER A 327 1.17 -12.13 -13.89
N ASN A 328 2.25 -11.53 -14.41
CA ASN A 328 3.64 -11.75 -13.97
C ASN A 328 4.41 -10.46 -13.62
N TRP A 329 3.72 -9.43 -13.22
CA TRP A 329 4.28 -8.09 -13.05
C TRP A 329 5.50 -7.97 -12.11
N TYR A 330 5.70 -8.88 -11.14
CA TYR A 330 6.90 -8.88 -10.30
C TYR A 330 8.14 -9.47 -10.98
N ALA A 331 7.96 -10.46 -11.83
CA ALA A 331 9.07 -11.09 -12.54
C ALA A 331 9.65 -10.19 -13.64
N GLU A 332 8.79 -9.43 -14.32
CA GLU A 332 9.21 -8.53 -15.41
C GLU A 332 9.96 -7.30 -14.93
N ASN A 333 9.63 -6.74 -13.76
CA ASN A 333 10.39 -5.64 -13.18
C ASN A 333 11.86 -5.99 -12.90
N LYS A 334 12.14 -7.24 -12.50
CA LYS A 334 13.51 -7.72 -12.28
C LYS A 334 14.30 -7.86 -13.59
N THR A 335 13.67 -8.34 -14.65
CA THR A 335 14.32 -8.61 -15.94
C THR A 335 14.60 -7.34 -16.76
N HIS A 336 13.75 -6.33 -16.70
CA HIS A 336 13.97 -5.08 -17.42
C HIS A 336 15.05 -4.20 -16.82
N LEU A 337 15.19 -4.18 -15.50
CA LEU A 337 16.26 -3.46 -14.81
C LEU A 337 17.62 -4.15 -14.97
N SER A 338 17.67 -5.49 -14.87
CA SER A 338 18.92 -6.24 -15.05
C SER A 338 19.46 -6.20 -16.47
N ARG A 339 18.60 -6.21 -17.51
CA ARG A 339 19.04 -6.09 -18.93
C ARG A 339 19.53 -4.71 -19.32
N ARG A 340 19.13 -3.63 -18.60
CA ARG A 340 19.67 -2.29 -18.84
C ARG A 340 20.96 -2.00 -18.07
N MET A 341 21.27 -2.75 -17.02
CA MET A 341 22.53 -2.64 -16.27
C MET A 341 23.64 -3.53 -16.84
N SER A 342 23.33 -4.43 -17.77
CA SER A 342 24.31 -5.30 -18.47
C SER A 342 24.65 -4.81 -19.90
N LYS A 343 24.21 -3.63 -20.28
CA LYS A 343 24.65 -2.87 -21.43
C LYS A 343 25.10 -1.49 -20.95
#